data_f456e8c486fe1493ad1df5f15c762157
#
_entry.id   f456e8c486fe1493ad1df5f15c762157
#
_cell.length_a   1.000
_cell.length_b   1.000
_cell.length_c   1.000
_cell.angle_alpha   90.00
_cell.angle_beta   90.00
_cell.angle_gamma   90.00
#
_symmetry.space_group_name_H-M   'P 1'
#
loop_
_entity.id
_entity.type
_entity.pdbx_description
1 polymer ?
#
loop_
_entity_poly.entity_id
_entity_poly.type
_entity_poly.pdbx_seq_one_letter_code
_entity_poly.pdbx_strand_id
1 'polypeptide(L)'
;MKGAIQMSNLENYMKRQAIFCEQNDSISKNLYSEYGVKRGLRDEKGQGVLTGLTNISDIKAFEYHDGVKSPCDGELSYRGYNIKDLVTGSKGKRFVFEEGAYLLLFGELPTDTQLMEFQGRLSDCMELPTNFTRDVIMKAPTSDIMGSMTRSILTLGSYDKEKESLEIPNVLRQSMQ
;
A
#
# COMPACT_ATOMS: atom_id res chain seq x y z
N MET A 1 -29.15 35.20 -6.18
CA MET A 1 -30.15 34.65 -5.23
C MET A 1 -30.64 33.23 -5.53
N LYS A 2 -30.88 32.81 -6.79
CA LYS A 2 -31.35 31.44 -7.11
C LYS A 2 -30.37 30.32 -6.68
N GLY A 3 -29.05 30.55 -6.75
CA GLY A 3 -28.06 29.53 -6.40
C GLY A 3 -27.98 29.22 -4.89
N ALA A 4 -28.14 30.21 -4.04
CA ALA A 4 -28.08 30.03 -2.57
C ALA A 4 -29.32 29.25 -2.04
N ILE A 5 -30.48 29.48 -2.62
CA ILE A 5 -31.72 28.78 -2.25
C ILE A 5 -31.66 27.30 -2.69
N GLN A 6 -31.04 27.01 -3.84
CA GLN A 6 -30.91 25.65 -4.36
C GLN A 6 -29.90 24.81 -3.56
N MET A 7 -28.80 25.42 -3.11
CA MET A 7 -27.82 24.77 -2.19
C MET A 7 -28.47 24.45 -0.83
N SER A 8 -29.24 25.36 -0.25
CA SER A 8 -29.95 25.15 1.02
C SER A 8 -30.94 23.96 0.95
N ASN A 9 -31.66 23.80 -0.17
CA ASN A 9 -32.56 22.68 -0.37
C ASN A 9 -31.83 21.33 -0.49
N LEU A 10 -30.70 21.29 -1.18
CA LEU A 10 -29.88 20.10 -1.29
C LEU A 10 -29.25 19.70 0.06
N GLU A 11 -28.71 20.67 0.80
CA GLU A 11 -28.17 20.41 2.14
C GLU A 11 -29.22 19.84 3.09
N ASN A 12 -30.41 20.42 3.12
CA ASN A 12 -31.51 19.93 3.95
C ASN A 12 -31.99 18.55 3.53
N TYR A 13 -32.02 18.27 2.24
CA TYR A 13 -32.31 16.93 1.71
C TYR A 13 -31.25 15.93 2.19
N MET A 14 -29.94 16.23 1.99
CA MET A 14 -28.84 15.35 2.39
C MET A 14 -28.83 15.06 3.90
N LYS A 15 -29.09 16.07 4.73
CA LYS A 15 -29.18 15.88 6.19
C LYS A 15 -30.31 14.93 6.58
N ARG A 16 -31.49 15.07 5.97
CA ARG A 16 -32.61 14.14 6.22
C ARG A 16 -32.30 12.73 5.75
N GLN A 17 -31.71 12.59 4.59
CA GLN A 17 -31.33 11.27 4.06
C GLN A 17 -30.24 10.61 4.89
N ALA A 18 -29.26 11.36 5.40
CA ALA A 18 -28.23 10.83 6.30
C ALA A 18 -28.84 10.21 7.56
N ILE A 19 -29.80 10.89 8.20
CA ILE A 19 -30.53 10.35 9.37
C ILE A 19 -31.27 9.05 8.98
N PHE A 20 -31.89 9.02 7.80
CA PHE A 20 -32.60 7.85 7.32
C PHE A 20 -31.66 6.66 7.09
N CYS A 21 -30.48 6.91 6.52
CA CYS A 21 -29.43 5.90 6.37
C CYS A 21 -28.95 5.36 7.71
N GLU A 22 -28.65 6.25 8.67
CA GLU A 22 -28.22 5.86 10.02
C GLU A 22 -29.24 4.97 10.75
N GLN A 23 -30.53 5.26 10.56
CA GLN A 23 -31.60 4.48 11.18
C GLN A 23 -31.80 3.10 10.56
N ASN A 24 -31.53 2.96 9.27
CA ASN A 24 -31.86 1.74 8.51
C ASN A 24 -30.65 0.85 8.19
N ASP A 25 -29.42 1.33 8.39
CA ASP A 25 -28.19 0.64 8.01
C ASP A 25 -27.25 0.38 9.20
N SER A 26 -27.83 0.06 10.37
CA SER A 26 -27.04 -0.26 11.56
C SER A 26 -27.05 -1.76 11.85
N ILE A 27 -25.84 -2.35 11.80
CA ILE A 27 -25.61 -3.70 12.31
C ILE A 27 -25.09 -3.59 13.74
N SER A 28 -25.80 -4.21 14.70
CA SER A 28 -25.34 -4.22 16.09
C SER A 28 -23.96 -4.85 16.22
N LYS A 29 -23.06 -4.21 16.94
CA LYS A 29 -21.70 -4.72 17.18
C LYS A 29 -21.68 -6.09 17.85
N ASN A 30 -22.68 -6.41 18.66
CA ASN A 30 -22.79 -7.68 19.35
C ASN A 30 -22.98 -8.87 18.38
N LEU A 31 -23.55 -8.62 17.20
CA LEU A 31 -23.76 -9.67 16.19
C LEU A 31 -22.42 -10.19 15.64
N TYR A 32 -21.37 -9.38 15.60
CA TYR A 32 -20.05 -9.84 15.19
C TYR A 32 -19.51 -10.92 16.13
N SER A 33 -19.69 -10.75 17.43
CA SER A 33 -19.32 -11.73 18.44
C SER A 33 -20.20 -12.96 18.39
N GLU A 34 -21.52 -12.77 18.32
CA GLU A 34 -22.52 -13.84 18.29
C GLU A 34 -22.34 -14.79 17.09
N TYR A 35 -22.06 -14.23 15.92
CA TYR A 35 -21.85 -15.00 14.70
C TYR A 35 -20.37 -15.32 14.42
N GLY A 36 -19.43 -14.94 15.30
CA GLY A 36 -18.00 -15.18 15.14
C GLY A 36 -17.40 -14.49 13.91
N VAL A 37 -18.01 -13.39 13.46
CA VAL A 37 -17.59 -12.64 12.27
C VAL A 37 -16.53 -11.62 12.64
N LYS A 38 -15.44 -11.60 11.87
CA LYS A 38 -14.34 -10.63 12.03
C LYS A 38 -14.62 -9.36 11.24
N ARG A 39 -14.19 -8.22 11.77
CA ARG A 39 -14.26 -6.94 11.07
C ARG A 39 -13.01 -6.75 10.21
N GLY A 40 -13.07 -7.17 8.95
CA GLY A 40 -11.93 -7.12 8.05
C GLY A 40 -10.81 -8.06 8.49
N LEU A 41 -9.57 -7.55 8.55
CA LEU A 41 -8.37 -8.33 8.88
C LEU A 41 -7.99 -8.28 10.37
N ARG A 42 -8.92 -7.91 11.25
CA ARG A 42 -8.70 -7.86 12.71
C ARG A 42 -9.83 -8.55 13.46
N ASP A 43 -9.47 -9.19 14.59
CA ASP A 43 -10.42 -9.71 15.54
C ASP A 43 -11.00 -8.62 16.46
N GLU A 44 -11.89 -9.00 17.37
CA GLU A 44 -12.52 -8.07 18.33
C GLU A 44 -11.53 -7.39 19.27
N LYS A 45 -10.39 -8.03 19.53
CA LYS A 45 -9.30 -7.50 20.35
C LYS A 45 -8.31 -6.66 19.56
N GLY A 46 -8.58 -6.43 18.26
CA GLY A 46 -7.73 -5.66 17.37
C GLY A 46 -6.48 -6.42 16.88
N GLN A 47 -6.38 -7.73 17.14
CA GLN A 47 -5.26 -8.54 16.64
C GLN A 47 -5.43 -8.82 15.16
N GLY A 48 -4.32 -8.79 14.41
CA GLY A 48 -4.31 -9.18 13.00
C GLY A 48 -4.69 -10.64 12.81
N VAL A 49 -5.33 -10.93 11.69
CA VAL A 49 -5.72 -12.29 11.27
C VAL A 49 -4.62 -12.87 10.41
N LEU A 50 -4.24 -14.12 10.67
CA LEU A 50 -3.32 -14.85 9.78
C LEU A 50 -4.05 -15.18 8.48
N THR A 51 -3.61 -14.57 7.38
CA THR A 51 -4.25 -14.70 6.05
C THR A 51 -3.40 -15.45 5.04
N GLY A 52 -2.14 -15.74 5.36
CA GLY A 52 -1.23 -16.45 4.48
C GLY A 52 0.16 -16.60 5.09
N LEU A 53 1.04 -17.21 4.32
CA LEU A 53 2.44 -17.39 4.68
C LEU A 53 3.32 -16.58 3.72
N THR A 54 4.40 -16.03 4.24
CA THR A 54 5.44 -15.35 3.46
C THR A 54 6.82 -15.69 4.04
N ASN A 55 7.81 -15.79 3.17
CA ASN A 55 9.22 -15.87 3.54
C ASN A 55 10.01 -14.60 3.18
N ILE A 56 9.29 -13.54 2.77
CA ILE A 56 9.90 -12.29 2.30
C ILE A 56 10.20 -11.36 3.46
N SER A 57 9.30 -11.29 4.44
CA SER A 57 9.46 -10.41 5.60
C SER A 57 8.97 -11.08 6.87
N ASP A 58 9.59 -10.71 7.98
CA ASP A 58 9.18 -11.12 9.33
C ASP A 58 9.12 -9.91 10.23
N ILE A 59 8.05 -9.83 11.04
CA ILE A 59 7.83 -8.78 12.02
C ILE A 59 7.65 -9.41 13.38
N LYS A 60 8.58 -9.17 14.30
CA LYS A 60 8.47 -9.55 15.69
C LYS A 60 8.03 -8.34 16.51
N ALA A 61 6.85 -8.42 17.12
CA ALA A 61 6.30 -7.38 17.97
C ALA A 61 6.01 -7.88 19.40
N PHE A 62 6.13 -9.18 19.61
CA PHE A 62 5.85 -9.84 20.88
C PHE A 62 6.85 -10.94 21.10
N GLU A 63 7.11 -11.24 22.37
CA GLU A 63 7.87 -12.41 22.80
C GLU A 63 7.09 -13.19 23.86
N TYR A 64 7.47 -14.46 24.04
CA TYR A 64 6.82 -15.33 25.01
C TYR A 64 7.83 -15.71 26.08
N HIS A 65 7.51 -15.39 27.35
CA HIS A 65 8.25 -15.82 28.53
C HIS A 65 7.31 -16.71 29.35
N ASP A 66 7.69 -17.97 29.55
CA ASP A 66 6.90 -18.96 30.29
C ASP A 66 5.47 -19.13 29.79
N GLY A 67 5.25 -19.00 28.47
CA GLY A 67 3.94 -19.07 27.84
C GLY A 67 3.10 -17.78 27.93
N VAL A 68 3.61 -16.75 28.56
CA VAL A 68 2.95 -15.43 28.62
C VAL A 68 3.48 -14.55 27.51
N LYS A 69 2.55 -14.00 26.72
CA LYS A 69 2.84 -13.08 25.63
C LYS A 69 3.06 -11.67 26.19
N SER A 70 4.23 -11.10 25.92
CA SER A 70 4.58 -9.73 26.28
C SER A 70 5.03 -8.93 25.05
N PRO A 71 4.75 -7.61 24.99
CA PRO A 71 5.25 -6.78 23.91
C PRO A 71 6.77 -6.65 24.00
N CYS A 72 7.44 -6.64 22.85
CA CYS A 72 8.87 -6.33 22.75
C CYS A 72 9.09 -5.16 21.78
N ASP A 73 10.33 -4.65 21.73
CA ASP A 73 10.74 -3.72 20.70
C ASP A 73 10.50 -4.37 19.33
N GLY A 74 9.88 -3.63 18.41
CA GLY A 74 9.59 -4.14 17.08
C GLY A 74 10.87 -4.48 16.32
N GLU A 75 10.93 -5.69 15.75
CA GLU A 75 11.99 -6.09 14.83
C GLU A 75 11.38 -6.39 13.47
N LEU A 76 11.97 -5.82 12.42
CA LEU A 76 11.60 -6.08 11.03
C LEU A 76 12.78 -6.68 10.30
N SER A 77 12.54 -7.79 9.61
CA SER A 77 13.55 -8.42 8.76
C SER A 77 13.00 -8.60 7.34
N TYR A 78 13.86 -8.36 6.35
CA TYR A 78 13.60 -8.65 4.93
C TYR A 78 14.54 -9.75 4.46
N ARG A 79 13.98 -10.87 3.95
CA ARG A 79 14.76 -12.02 3.48
C ARG A 79 15.82 -12.50 4.50
N GLY A 80 15.52 -12.38 5.80
CA GLY A 80 16.42 -12.76 6.88
C GLY A 80 17.40 -11.68 7.35
N TYR A 81 17.47 -10.54 6.68
CA TYR A 81 18.31 -9.40 7.09
C TYR A 81 17.49 -8.43 7.94
N ASN A 82 18.06 -8.02 9.10
CA ASN A 82 17.44 -6.99 9.93
C ASN A 82 17.43 -5.65 9.20
N ILE A 83 16.32 -4.94 9.23
CA ILE A 83 16.18 -3.64 8.53
C ILE A 83 17.20 -2.60 9.03
N LYS A 84 17.56 -2.64 10.31
CA LYS A 84 18.57 -1.74 10.89
C LYS A 84 19.96 -1.97 10.27
N ASP A 85 20.30 -3.24 10.02
CA ASP A 85 21.57 -3.61 9.39
C ASP A 85 21.61 -3.19 7.93
N LEU A 86 20.51 -3.38 7.21
CA LEU A 86 20.37 -2.92 5.82
C LEU A 86 20.57 -1.40 5.70
N VAL A 87 19.91 -0.62 6.56
CA VAL A 87 20.04 0.85 6.57
C VAL A 87 21.43 1.27 7.01
N THR A 88 22.03 0.62 8.01
CA THR A 88 23.37 0.93 8.51
C THR A 88 24.45 0.55 7.49
N GLY A 89 24.34 -0.62 6.87
CA GLY A 89 25.25 -1.10 5.83
C GLY A 89 25.25 -0.23 4.58
N SER A 90 24.11 0.42 4.31
CA SER A 90 23.96 1.38 3.20
C SER A 90 24.34 2.82 3.56
N LYS A 91 24.83 3.06 4.78
CA LYS A 91 25.13 4.40 5.27
C LYS A 91 26.21 5.08 4.42
N GLY A 92 25.88 6.27 3.90
CA GLY A 92 26.73 6.99 2.96
C GLY A 92 26.57 6.58 1.49
N LYS A 93 25.78 5.55 1.18
CA LYS A 93 25.43 5.20 -0.19
C LYS A 93 24.24 6.03 -0.68
N ARG A 94 24.26 6.37 -1.96
CA ARG A 94 23.20 7.18 -2.59
C ARG A 94 21.90 6.41 -2.87
N PHE A 95 21.96 5.08 -2.98
CA PHE A 95 20.88 4.25 -3.54
C PHE A 95 20.49 3.12 -2.57
N VAL A 96 19.99 3.50 -1.39
CA VAL A 96 19.54 2.55 -0.35
C VAL A 96 18.25 1.84 -0.74
N PHE A 97 17.35 2.54 -1.44
CA PHE A 97 16.06 2.00 -1.87
C PHE A 97 16.23 0.86 -2.86
N GLU A 98 17.07 1.03 -3.86
CA GLU A 98 17.26 0.07 -4.94
C GLU A 98 17.89 -1.23 -4.43
N GLU A 99 18.79 -1.16 -3.46
CA GLU A 99 19.40 -2.33 -2.82
C GLU A 99 18.34 -3.14 -2.05
N GLY A 100 17.46 -2.46 -1.30
CA GLY A 100 16.34 -3.07 -0.59
C GLY A 100 15.29 -3.66 -1.55
N ALA A 101 14.96 -2.94 -2.62
CA ALA A 101 14.03 -3.41 -3.65
C ALA A 101 14.58 -4.66 -4.37
N TYR A 102 15.86 -4.67 -4.70
CA TYR A 102 16.54 -5.83 -5.27
C TYR A 102 16.44 -7.05 -4.35
N LEU A 103 16.75 -6.87 -3.06
CA LEU A 103 16.68 -7.94 -2.06
C LEU A 103 15.25 -8.52 -1.97
N LEU A 104 14.24 -7.68 -1.95
CA LEU A 104 12.83 -8.13 -1.86
C LEU A 104 12.40 -8.91 -3.11
N LEU A 105 12.77 -8.44 -4.30
CA LEU A 105 12.41 -9.07 -5.57
C LEU A 105 13.18 -10.37 -5.82
N PHE A 106 14.50 -10.37 -5.60
CA PHE A 106 15.38 -11.46 -6.02
C PHE A 106 15.87 -12.35 -4.87
N GLY A 107 15.67 -11.96 -3.61
CA GLY A 107 15.95 -12.78 -2.45
C GLY A 107 17.36 -12.71 -1.89
N GLU A 108 18.28 -12.04 -2.58
CA GLU A 108 19.69 -11.86 -2.20
C GLU A 108 20.11 -10.41 -2.35
N LEU A 109 21.11 -9.98 -1.58
CA LEU A 109 21.70 -8.66 -1.76
C LEU A 109 22.48 -8.60 -3.08
N PRO A 110 22.36 -7.50 -3.84
CA PRO A 110 23.06 -7.38 -5.12
C PRO A 110 24.56 -7.18 -4.94
N THR A 111 25.33 -7.70 -5.87
CA THR A 111 26.68 -7.22 -6.11
C THR A 111 26.67 -5.80 -6.69
N ASP A 112 27.78 -5.08 -6.67
CA ASP A 112 27.86 -3.73 -7.25
C ASP A 112 27.44 -3.70 -8.73
N THR A 113 27.81 -4.71 -9.50
CA THR A 113 27.44 -4.83 -10.92
C THR A 113 25.96 -5.07 -11.08
N GLN A 114 25.35 -5.96 -10.30
CA GLN A 114 23.90 -6.23 -10.33
C GLN A 114 23.09 -5.00 -9.90
N LEU A 115 23.59 -4.27 -8.88
CA LEU A 115 22.93 -3.05 -8.44
C LEU A 115 22.94 -1.97 -9.52
N MET A 116 24.09 -1.76 -10.19
CA MET A 116 24.18 -0.81 -11.31
C MET A 116 23.25 -1.19 -12.47
N GLU A 117 23.18 -2.46 -12.83
CA GLU A 117 22.26 -2.94 -13.88
C GLU A 117 20.81 -2.71 -13.48
N PHE A 118 20.43 -3.06 -12.26
CA PHE A 118 19.07 -2.87 -11.73
C PHE A 118 18.66 -1.40 -11.71
N GLN A 119 19.56 -0.50 -11.28
CA GLN A 119 19.34 0.95 -11.32
C GLN A 119 19.13 1.47 -12.74
N GLY A 120 19.91 0.96 -13.71
CA GLY A 120 19.72 1.26 -15.13
C GLY A 120 18.32 0.87 -15.61
N ARG A 121 17.87 -0.34 -15.26
CA ARG A 121 16.51 -0.80 -15.62
C ARG A 121 15.40 0.01 -14.98
N LEU A 122 15.53 0.36 -13.69
CA LEU A 122 14.57 1.26 -13.03
C LEU A 122 14.54 2.64 -13.69
N SER A 123 15.71 3.17 -14.09
CA SER A 123 15.79 4.44 -14.80
C SER A 123 15.07 4.41 -16.15
N ASP A 124 15.19 3.31 -16.89
CA ASP A 124 14.50 3.10 -18.18
C ASP A 124 12.96 3.11 -18.00
N CYS A 125 12.47 2.73 -16.81
CA CYS A 125 11.04 2.68 -16.51
C CYS A 125 10.46 4.03 -16.02
N MET A 126 11.27 5.08 -15.84
CA MET A 126 10.83 6.36 -15.28
C MET A 126 10.13 7.27 -16.28
N GLU A 127 10.12 6.93 -17.57
CA GLU A 127 9.48 7.75 -18.58
C GLU A 127 7.95 7.64 -18.52
N LEU A 128 7.30 8.80 -18.43
CA LEU A 128 5.84 8.86 -18.48
C LEU A 128 5.34 8.90 -19.93
N PRO A 129 4.14 8.36 -20.21
CA PRO A 129 3.53 8.48 -21.52
C PRO A 129 3.40 9.94 -21.98
N THR A 130 3.46 10.16 -23.30
CA THR A 130 3.35 11.49 -23.89
C THR A 130 2.13 12.26 -23.35
N ASN A 131 2.34 13.50 -22.91
CA ASN A 131 1.33 14.39 -22.32
C ASN A 131 0.70 13.90 -21.00
N PHE A 132 1.17 12.82 -20.40
CA PHE A 132 0.59 12.27 -19.16
C PHE A 132 0.56 13.29 -18.02
N THR A 133 1.62 14.05 -17.84
CA THR A 133 1.68 15.12 -16.82
C THR A 133 0.55 16.13 -17.02
N ARG A 134 0.34 16.62 -18.24
CA ARG A 134 -0.71 17.59 -18.55
C ARG A 134 -2.11 17.00 -18.43
N ASP A 135 -2.33 15.82 -19.00
CA ASP A 135 -3.67 15.28 -19.20
C ASP A 135 -4.20 14.47 -18.01
N VAL A 136 -3.29 13.99 -17.14
CA VAL A 136 -3.65 13.19 -15.96
C VAL A 136 -3.29 13.90 -14.65
N ILE A 137 -2.01 14.24 -14.46
CA ILE A 137 -1.54 14.76 -13.18
C ILE A 137 -2.11 16.16 -12.91
N MET A 138 -2.00 17.05 -13.88
CA MET A 138 -2.39 18.47 -13.73
C MET A 138 -3.88 18.73 -13.96
N LYS A 139 -4.64 17.79 -14.52
CA LYS A 139 -6.02 18.06 -14.98
C LYS A 139 -7.02 18.24 -13.84
N ALA A 140 -6.78 17.67 -12.68
CA ALA A 140 -7.62 17.81 -11.50
C ALA A 140 -6.75 18.13 -10.27
N PRO A 141 -6.29 19.38 -10.14
CA PRO A 141 -5.45 19.78 -9.02
C PRO A 141 -6.21 19.63 -7.71
N THR A 142 -5.53 19.13 -6.70
CA THR A 142 -6.07 18.90 -5.36
C THR A 142 -4.97 19.01 -4.32
N SER A 143 -5.31 19.33 -3.08
CA SER A 143 -4.41 19.25 -1.93
C SER A 143 -4.17 17.82 -1.46
N ASP A 144 -4.98 16.87 -1.90
CA ASP A 144 -4.81 15.44 -1.64
C ASP A 144 -3.77 14.84 -2.60
N ILE A 145 -2.49 14.93 -2.22
CA ILE A 145 -1.36 14.43 -3.00
C ILE A 145 -1.42 12.91 -3.14
N MET A 146 -1.77 12.17 -2.08
CA MET A 146 -1.86 10.70 -2.12
C MET A 146 -2.96 10.23 -3.07
N GLY A 147 -4.13 10.87 -3.04
CA GLY A 147 -5.20 10.60 -3.99
C GLY A 147 -4.79 10.90 -5.43
N SER A 148 -4.05 11.99 -5.67
CA SER A 148 -3.50 12.32 -6.99
C SER A 148 -2.50 11.27 -7.48
N MET A 149 -1.59 10.80 -6.64
CA MET A 149 -0.65 9.74 -6.97
C MET A 149 -1.37 8.43 -7.28
N THR A 150 -2.31 8.03 -6.42
CA THR A 150 -3.10 6.82 -6.61
C THR A 150 -3.83 6.83 -7.96
N ARG A 151 -4.52 7.92 -8.29
CA ARG A 151 -5.20 8.10 -9.58
C ARG A 151 -4.23 8.01 -10.74
N SER A 152 -3.07 8.65 -10.63
CA SER A 152 -2.05 8.66 -11.68
C SER A 152 -1.50 7.26 -11.93
N ILE A 153 -1.16 6.52 -10.88
CA ILE A 153 -0.66 5.14 -10.97
C ILE A 153 -1.72 4.22 -11.59
N LEU A 154 -2.98 4.30 -11.15
CA LEU A 154 -4.08 3.52 -11.74
C LEU A 154 -4.28 3.83 -13.22
N THR A 155 -4.12 5.10 -13.61
CA THR A 155 -4.21 5.50 -15.02
C THR A 155 -3.05 4.95 -15.84
N LEU A 156 -1.82 4.91 -15.28
CA LEU A 156 -0.66 4.29 -15.94
C LEU A 156 -0.92 2.82 -16.26
N GLY A 157 -1.60 2.08 -15.41
CA GLY A 157 -1.99 0.69 -15.67
C GLY A 157 -2.80 0.49 -16.96
N SER A 158 -3.48 1.53 -17.45
CA SER A 158 -4.23 1.48 -18.72
C SER A 158 -3.33 1.48 -19.95
N TYR A 159 -2.08 1.91 -19.81
CA TYR A 159 -1.08 1.90 -20.90
C TYR A 159 -0.37 0.56 -21.02
N ASP A 160 -0.45 -0.30 -20.01
CA ASP A 160 0.14 -1.65 -20.06
C ASP A 160 -0.78 -2.60 -20.82
N LYS A 161 -0.31 -3.10 -21.95
CA LYS A 161 -1.04 -4.05 -22.82
C LYS A 161 -1.16 -5.44 -22.22
N GLU A 162 -0.26 -5.80 -21.30
CA GLU A 162 -0.17 -7.12 -20.69
C GLU A 162 -0.54 -7.11 -19.20
N LYS A 163 -1.29 -6.10 -18.77
CA LYS A 163 -1.70 -5.89 -17.37
C LYS A 163 -2.39 -7.08 -16.71
N GLU A 164 -2.99 -7.96 -17.47
CA GLU A 164 -3.69 -9.16 -16.97
C GLU A 164 -2.82 -10.43 -17.01
N SER A 165 -1.60 -10.34 -17.54
CA SER A 165 -0.69 -11.48 -17.60
C SER A 165 -0.08 -11.78 -16.23
N LEU A 166 -0.18 -13.04 -15.80
CA LEU A 166 0.43 -13.55 -14.56
C LEU A 166 1.77 -14.26 -14.81
N GLU A 167 2.30 -14.19 -16.03
CA GLU A 167 3.63 -14.74 -16.36
C GLU A 167 4.71 -13.98 -15.58
N ILE A 168 5.64 -14.71 -14.96
CA ILE A 168 6.67 -14.13 -14.08
C ILE A 168 7.44 -12.96 -14.71
N PRO A 169 7.90 -13.05 -16.00
CA PRO A 169 8.60 -11.92 -16.61
C PRO A 169 7.74 -10.64 -16.72
N ASN A 170 6.44 -10.79 -17.00
CA ASN A 170 5.51 -9.67 -17.11
C ASN A 170 5.20 -9.06 -15.74
N VAL A 171 4.97 -9.89 -14.73
CA VAL A 171 4.76 -9.43 -13.35
C VAL A 171 6.00 -8.71 -12.83
N LEU A 172 7.20 -9.22 -13.10
CA LEU A 172 8.45 -8.57 -12.73
C LEU A 172 8.59 -7.20 -13.42
N ARG A 173 8.35 -7.13 -14.73
CA ARG A 173 8.36 -5.86 -15.49
C ARG A 173 7.39 -4.84 -14.88
N GLN A 174 6.16 -5.25 -14.62
CA GLN A 174 5.12 -4.39 -14.00
C GLN A 174 5.52 -3.93 -12.60
N SER A 175 6.22 -4.77 -11.84
CA SER A 175 6.69 -4.42 -10.49
C SER A 175 7.84 -3.40 -10.50
N MET A 176 8.55 -3.28 -11.62
CA MET A 176 9.64 -2.32 -11.79
C MET A 176 9.19 -0.99 -12.41
N GLN A 177 8.05 -0.95 -13.07
CA GLN A 177 7.42 0.25 -13.63
C GLN A 177 6.63 1.04 -12.58
#